data_0edbe827545a671aa43a00bdc8b80311
#
_entry.id   0edbe827545a671aa43a00bdc8b80311
#
_cell.length_a   1.000
_cell.length_b   1.000
_cell.length_c   1.000
_cell.angle_alpha   90.00
_cell.angle_beta   90.00
_cell.angle_gamma   90.00
#
_symmetry.space_group_name_H-M   'P 1'
#
loop_
_entity.id
_entity.type
_entity.pdbx_description
1 polymer ?
#
loop_
_entity_poly.entity_id
_entity_poly.type
_entity_poly.pdbx_seq_one_letter_code
_entity_poly.pdbx_strand_id
1 'polypeptide(L)'
;MNNFFNRFILDITVSIIDFLYRGRDYQRFWVLEEIARAPYFAFLSVLHLRESLGLRGPEHIYLMEEHFAQTLNETEHLEYMESRGGNSYWIDRFFARHLVLVYYWVNVVYYWVAPRTAYDLSYGVEIHAAQTYDKFLDNNEDERIEEIMEDELKHAYELLNAIELLK
;
A
#
# COMPACT_ATOMS: atom_id res chain seq x y z
N MET A 1 -1.89 14.07 -1.15
CA MET A 1 -3.08 13.58 -1.86
C MET A 1 -3.96 14.73 -2.30
N ASN A 2 -4.17 14.85 -3.60
CA ASN A 2 -4.87 16.00 -4.21
C ASN A 2 -6.31 15.67 -4.63
N ASN A 3 -6.66 14.40 -4.77
CA ASN A 3 -7.97 13.97 -5.23
C ASN A 3 -8.95 13.83 -4.05
N PHE A 4 -10.07 14.57 -4.10
CA PHE A 4 -11.12 14.55 -3.05
C PHE A 4 -11.72 13.16 -2.85
N PHE A 5 -11.96 12.44 -3.95
CA PHE A 5 -12.55 11.09 -3.88
C PHE A 5 -11.60 10.09 -3.21
N ASN A 6 -10.31 10.15 -3.54
CA ASN A 6 -9.29 9.32 -2.89
C ASN A 6 -9.24 9.58 -1.38
N ARG A 7 -9.22 10.87 -0.98
CA ARG A 7 -9.24 11.25 0.43
C ARG A 7 -10.47 10.67 1.15
N PHE A 8 -11.64 10.82 0.56
CA PHE A 8 -12.88 10.32 1.15
C PHE A 8 -12.87 8.80 1.35
N ILE A 9 -12.40 8.04 0.35
CA ILE A 9 -12.26 6.58 0.46
C ILE A 9 -11.25 6.21 1.54
N LEU A 10 -10.10 6.86 1.56
CA LEU A 10 -9.06 6.60 2.55
C LEU A 10 -9.57 6.87 3.97
N ASP A 11 -10.19 8.03 4.21
CA ASP A 11 -10.70 8.42 5.53
C ASP A 11 -11.74 7.42 6.06
N ILE A 12 -12.63 6.92 5.19
CA ILE A 12 -13.61 5.87 5.57
C ILE A 12 -12.88 4.57 5.89
N THR A 13 -11.97 4.12 5.03
CA THR A 13 -11.25 2.86 5.23
C THR A 13 -10.44 2.89 6.52
N VAL A 14 -9.71 3.97 6.76
CA VAL A 14 -8.96 4.21 7.99
C VAL A 14 -9.86 4.16 9.22
N SER A 15 -11.00 4.88 9.18
CA SER A 15 -11.95 4.89 10.30
C SER A 15 -12.49 3.50 10.63
N ILE A 16 -12.75 2.67 9.62
CA ILE A 16 -13.19 1.29 9.80
C ILE A 16 -12.08 0.44 10.42
N ILE A 17 -10.85 0.54 9.92
CA ILE A 17 -9.69 -0.22 10.43
C ILE A 17 -9.41 0.18 11.88
N ASP A 18 -9.38 1.47 12.19
CA ASP A 18 -9.15 1.99 13.54
C ASP A 18 -10.21 1.49 14.54
N PHE A 19 -11.45 1.42 14.11
CA PHE A 19 -12.54 0.89 14.93
C PHE A 19 -12.42 -0.63 15.17
N LEU A 20 -12.14 -1.40 14.11
CA LEU A 20 -12.08 -2.86 14.18
C LEU A 20 -10.84 -3.36 14.93
N TYR A 21 -9.72 -2.65 14.81
CA TYR A 21 -8.42 -3.07 15.36
C TYR A 21 -7.98 -2.25 16.59
N ARG A 22 -8.91 -1.55 17.23
CA ARG A 22 -8.61 -0.75 18.42
C ARG A 22 -7.95 -1.57 19.53
N GLY A 23 -6.72 -1.18 19.93
CA GLY A 23 -5.93 -1.88 20.95
C GLY A 23 -5.31 -3.21 20.46
N ARG A 24 -5.23 -3.41 19.15
CA ARG A 24 -4.61 -4.59 18.52
C ARG A 24 -3.63 -4.14 17.45
N ASP A 25 -2.52 -3.50 17.87
CA ASP A 25 -1.63 -2.77 16.96
C ASP A 25 -1.02 -3.67 15.88
N TYR A 26 -0.42 -4.80 16.22
CA TYR A 26 0.19 -5.68 15.22
C TYR A 26 -0.82 -6.33 14.27
N GLN A 27 -2.06 -6.59 14.68
CA GLN A 27 -3.12 -7.04 13.77
C GLN A 27 -3.54 -5.90 12.82
N ARG A 28 -3.61 -4.67 13.32
CA ARG A 28 -3.86 -3.47 12.51
C ARG A 28 -2.76 -3.26 11.48
N PHE A 29 -1.50 -3.34 11.90
CA PHE A 29 -0.33 -3.21 11.03
C PHE A 29 -0.34 -4.28 9.94
N TRP A 30 -0.58 -5.54 10.32
CA TRP A 30 -0.67 -6.64 9.37
C TRP A 30 -1.74 -6.39 8.28
N VAL A 31 -2.90 -5.84 8.64
CA VAL A 31 -3.95 -5.48 7.67
C VAL A 31 -3.53 -4.30 6.80
N LEU A 32 -2.82 -3.31 7.36
CA LEU A 32 -2.29 -2.18 6.59
C LEU A 32 -1.30 -2.66 5.53
N GLU A 33 -0.36 -3.54 5.87
CA GLU A 33 0.61 -4.11 4.92
C GLU A 33 -0.07 -4.95 3.83
N GLU A 34 -1.09 -5.75 4.18
CA GLU A 34 -1.89 -6.47 3.17
C GLU A 34 -2.57 -5.50 2.20
N ILE A 35 -3.02 -4.34 2.66
CA ILE A 35 -3.64 -3.30 1.82
C ILE A 35 -2.58 -2.56 1.00
N ALA A 36 -1.47 -2.13 1.60
CA ALA A 36 -0.42 -1.34 0.95
C ALA A 36 0.23 -2.11 -0.21
N ARG A 37 0.47 -3.39 -0.04
CA ARG A 37 1.05 -4.26 -1.07
C ARG A 37 0.19 -4.44 -2.32
N ALA A 38 -1.14 -4.42 -2.19
CA ALA A 38 -2.05 -4.78 -3.29
C ALA A 38 -1.97 -3.86 -4.53
N PRO A 39 -1.84 -2.52 -4.40
CA PRO A 39 -1.68 -1.63 -5.54
C PRO A 39 -0.45 -1.94 -6.38
N TYR A 40 0.68 -2.27 -5.78
CA TYR A 40 1.93 -2.56 -6.50
C TYR A 40 1.80 -3.79 -7.40
N PHE A 41 1.15 -4.87 -6.92
CA PHE A 41 0.80 -6.01 -7.76
C PHE A 41 -0.12 -5.60 -8.93
N ALA A 42 -1.09 -4.73 -8.67
CA ALA A 42 -2.00 -4.24 -9.70
C ALA A 42 -1.26 -3.39 -10.74
N PHE A 43 -0.35 -2.51 -10.32
CA PHE A 43 0.46 -1.68 -11.21
C PHE A 43 1.36 -2.53 -12.10
N LEU A 44 2.07 -3.51 -11.54
CA LEU A 44 2.87 -4.48 -12.31
C LEU A 44 2.03 -5.24 -13.33
N SER A 45 0.84 -5.71 -12.95
CA SER A 45 -0.06 -6.43 -13.85
C SER A 45 -0.52 -5.56 -15.02
N VAL A 46 -0.84 -4.30 -14.77
CA VAL A 46 -1.24 -3.36 -15.83
C VAL A 46 -0.06 -2.97 -16.71
N LEU A 47 1.12 -2.75 -16.15
CA LEU A 47 2.33 -2.47 -16.92
C LEU A 47 2.67 -3.64 -17.84
N HIS A 48 2.60 -4.88 -17.35
CA HIS A 48 2.78 -6.07 -18.16
C HIS A 48 1.73 -6.18 -19.29
N LEU A 49 0.47 -5.89 -18.99
CA LEU A 49 -0.58 -5.87 -20.02
C LEU A 49 -0.31 -4.81 -21.08
N ARG A 50 0.08 -3.59 -20.69
CA ARG A 50 0.46 -2.52 -21.62
C ARG A 50 1.62 -2.93 -22.52
N GLU A 51 2.63 -3.59 -21.98
CA GLU A 51 3.75 -4.14 -22.74
C GLU A 51 3.28 -5.14 -23.80
N SER A 52 2.40 -6.07 -23.41
CA SER A 52 1.83 -7.08 -24.32
C SER A 52 1.00 -6.47 -25.46
N LEU A 53 0.44 -5.28 -25.24
CA LEU A 53 -0.31 -4.52 -26.25
C LEU A 53 0.55 -3.53 -27.05
N GLY A 54 1.86 -3.50 -26.82
CA GLY A 54 2.77 -2.54 -27.47
C GLY A 54 2.64 -1.10 -26.94
N LEU A 55 2.01 -0.90 -25.79
CA LEU A 55 1.79 0.41 -25.15
C LEU A 55 2.87 0.74 -24.11
N ARG A 56 4.11 0.53 -24.49
CA ARG A 56 5.28 0.71 -23.61
C ARG A 56 5.80 2.13 -23.73
N GLY A 57 5.75 2.92 -22.63
CA GLY A 57 6.37 4.24 -22.54
C GLY A 57 7.86 4.18 -22.19
N PRO A 58 8.58 5.30 -22.25
CA PRO A 58 10.01 5.36 -21.89
C PRO A 58 10.25 5.07 -20.40
N GLU A 59 9.29 5.40 -19.53
CA GLU A 59 9.32 5.18 -18.07
C GLU A 59 8.99 3.74 -17.65
N HIS A 60 8.59 2.90 -18.59
CA HIS A 60 8.02 1.58 -18.32
C HIS A 60 8.91 0.67 -17.46
N ILE A 61 10.19 0.55 -17.83
CA ILE A 61 11.14 -0.31 -17.10
C ILE A 61 11.36 0.23 -15.69
N TYR A 62 11.56 1.54 -15.55
CA TYR A 62 11.73 2.18 -14.26
C TYR A 62 10.55 1.90 -13.33
N LEU A 63 9.31 2.09 -13.82
CA LEU A 63 8.11 1.83 -13.02
C LEU A 63 7.95 0.35 -12.63
N MET A 64 8.34 -0.58 -13.52
CA MET A 64 8.33 -2.01 -13.19
C MET A 64 9.36 -2.34 -12.10
N GLU A 65 10.57 -1.81 -12.18
CA GLU A 65 11.61 -2.03 -11.17
C GLU A 65 11.19 -1.48 -9.81
N GLU A 66 10.68 -0.25 -9.76
CA GLU A 66 10.19 0.40 -8.53
C GLU A 66 9.06 -0.40 -7.88
N HIS A 67 8.00 -0.72 -8.63
CA HIS A 67 6.87 -1.43 -8.05
C HIS A 67 7.19 -2.88 -7.66
N PHE A 68 8.16 -3.50 -8.34
CA PHE A 68 8.64 -4.82 -7.94
C PHE A 68 9.42 -4.75 -6.62
N ALA A 69 10.28 -3.75 -6.46
CA ALA A 69 11.03 -3.50 -5.24
C ALA A 69 10.07 -3.19 -4.06
N GLN A 70 9.09 -2.30 -4.28
CA GLN A 70 8.05 -1.97 -3.29
C GLN A 70 7.24 -3.20 -2.88
N THR A 71 6.83 -4.05 -3.84
CA THR A 71 6.11 -5.29 -3.56
C THR A 71 6.90 -6.24 -2.65
N LEU A 72 8.21 -6.36 -2.86
CA LEU A 72 9.06 -7.20 -2.02
C LEU A 72 9.24 -6.60 -0.63
N ASN A 73 9.46 -5.31 -0.52
CA ASN A 73 9.61 -4.61 0.75
C ASN A 73 8.35 -4.72 1.60
N GLU A 74 7.16 -4.45 1.03
CA GLU A 74 5.86 -4.67 1.69
C GLU A 74 5.66 -6.12 2.17
N THR A 75 6.24 -7.08 1.45
CA THR A 75 6.18 -8.50 1.85
C THR A 75 7.05 -8.76 3.08
N GLU A 76 8.22 -8.12 3.17
CA GLU A 76 9.10 -8.20 4.34
C GLU A 76 8.46 -7.53 5.56
N HIS A 77 7.80 -6.38 5.39
CA HIS A 77 7.01 -5.73 6.44
C HIS A 77 5.91 -6.66 6.96
N LEU A 78 5.16 -7.27 6.06
CA LEU A 78 4.10 -8.22 6.40
C LEU A 78 4.63 -9.42 7.19
N GLU A 79 5.77 -10.01 6.79
CA GLU A 79 6.42 -11.10 7.50
C GLU A 79 6.82 -10.70 8.93
N TYR A 80 7.32 -9.48 9.10
CA TYR A 80 7.59 -8.95 10.43
C TYR A 80 6.32 -8.86 11.28
N MET A 81 5.23 -8.30 10.75
CA MET A 81 3.94 -8.21 11.47
C MET A 81 3.40 -9.61 11.81
N GLU A 82 3.58 -10.60 10.93
CA GLU A 82 3.23 -12.00 11.20
C GLU A 82 4.05 -12.59 12.35
N SER A 83 5.35 -12.31 12.40
CA SER A 83 6.22 -12.75 13.50
C SER A 83 5.80 -12.20 14.86
N ARG A 84 5.16 -11.02 14.87
CA ARG A 84 4.60 -10.35 16.05
C ARG A 84 3.16 -10.77 16.37
N GLY A 85 2.61 -11.72 15.61
CA GLY A 85 1.25 -12.25 15.81
C GLY A 85 0.15 -11.44 15.13
N GLY A 86 0.49 -10.60 14.17
CA GLY A 86 -0.47 -9.79 13.41
C GLY A 86 -1.54 -10.60 12.71
N ASN A 87 -1.19 -11.81 12.28
CA ASN A 87 -2.10 -12.75 11.59
C ASN A 87 -2.71 -13.83 12.50
N SER A 88 -2.68 -13.66 13.82
CA SER A 88 -3.08 -14.73 14.77
C SER A 88 -4.55 -15.16 14.62
N TYR A 89 -5.45 -14.25 14.30
CA TYR A 89 -6.87 -14.55 14.19
C TYR A 89 -7.25 -14.98 12.78
N TRP A 90 -7.85 -16.18 12.64
CA TRP A 90 -8.27 -16.69 11.33
C TRP A 90 -9.29 -15.79 10.63
N ILE A 91 -10.16 -15.12 11.39
CA ILE A 91 -11.19 -14.23 10.87
C ILE A 91 -10.56 -12.99 10.21
N ASP A 92 -9.52 -12.41 10.82
CA ASP A 92 -8.79 -11.27 10.27
C ASP A 92 -8.11 -11.69 8.95
N ARG A 93 -7.44 -12.86 8.93
CA ARG A 93 -6.82 -13.42 7.70
C ARG A 93 -7.84 -13.66 6.60
N PHE A 94 -9.00 -14.23 6.94
CA PHE A 94 -10.03 -14.52 5.95
C PHE A 94 -10.56 -13.23 5.31
N PHE A 95 -11.01 -12.27 6.11
CA PHE A 95 -11.59 -11.04 5.59
C PHE A 95 -10.54 -10.15 4.91
N ALA A 96 -9.39 -9.92 5.51
CA ALA A 96 -8.34 -9.10 4.92
C ALA A 96 -7.95 -9.62 3.53
N ARG A 97 -7.58 -10.89 3.40
CA ARG A 97 -7.14 -11.46 2.11
C ARG A 97 -8.21 -11.45 1.02
N HIS A 98 -9.47 -11.68 1.38
CA HIS A 98 -10.55 -11.63 0.39
C HIS A 98 -10.89 -10.20 -0.03
N LEU A 99 -10.92 -9.24 0.91
CA LEU A 99 -11.15 -7.83 0.61
C LEU A 99 -9.98 -7.24 -0.20
N VAL A 100 -8.75 -7.61 0.14
CA VAL A 100 -7.55 -7.18 -0.60
C VAL A 100 -7.56 -7.74 -2.02
N LEU A 101 -8.05 -8.96 -2.26
CA LEU A 101 -8.22 -9.48 -3.61
C LEU A 101 -9.21 -8.64 -4.44
N VAL A 102 -10.32 -8.19 -3.84
CA VAL A 102 -11.25 -7.26 -4.51
C VAL A 102 -10.57 -5.92 -4.75
N TYR A 103 -9.86 -5.40 -3.76
CA TYR A 103 -9.11 -4.14 -3.84
C TYR A 103 -8.03 -4.18 -4.93
N TYR A 104 -7.32 -5.30 -5.09
CA TYR A 104 -6.39 -5.52 -6.19
C TYR A 104 -7.06 -5.30 -7.55
N TRP A 105 -8.23 -5.93 -7.81
CA TRP A 105 -8.94 -5.77 -9.08
C TRP A 105 -9.46 -4.35 -9.29
N VAL A 106 -9.89 -3.68 -8.22
CA VAL A 106 -10.23 -2.25 -8.28
C VAL A 106 -9.02 -1.42 -8.71
N ASN A 107 -7.83 -1.68 -8.14
CA ASN A 107 -6.59 -1.00 -8.52
C ASN A 107 -6.15 -1.32 -9.95
N VAL A 108 -6.33 -2.54 -10.45
CA VAL A 108 -6.05 -2.88 -11.85
C VAL A 108 -6.85 -1.99 -12.79
N VAL A 109 -8.17 -1.88 -12.57
CA VAL A 109 -9.04 -1.02 -13.40
C VAL A 109 -8.69 0.45 -13.19
N TYR A 110 -8.47 0.87 -11.95
CA TYR A 110 -8.17 2.26 -11.61
C TYR A 110 -6.86 2.74 -12.23
N TYR A 111 -5.79 1.96 -12.12
CA TYR A 111 -4.51 2.28 -12.72
C TYR A 111 -4.54 2.20 -14.26
N TRP A 112 -5.32 1.28 -14.83
CA TRP A 112 -5.51 1.21 -16.28
C TRP A 112 -6.12 2.49 -16.84
N VAL A 113 -7.17 3.02 -16.17
CA VAL A 113 -7.97 4.17 -16.65
C VAL A 113 -7.34 5.51 -16.22
N ALA A 114 -6.86 5.60 -14.99
CA ALA A 114 -6.41 6.85 -14.38
C ALA A 114 -5.14 6.65 -13.52
N PRO A 115 -3.98 6.34 -14.14
CA PRO A 115 -2.78 5.93 -13.41
C PRO A 115 -2.29 6.97 -12.40
N ARG A 116 -2.33 8.27 -12.73
CA ARG A 116 -1.94 9.34 -11.81
C ARG A 116 -2.84 9.40 -10.57
N THR A 117 -4.12 9.14 -10.74
CA THR A 117 -5.08 9.17 -9.63
C THR A 117 -4.95 7.91 -8.76
N ALA A 118 -4.62 6.77 -9.38
CA ALA A 118 -4.31 5.55 -8.65
C ALA A 118 -3.06 5.72 -7.78
N TYR A 119 -1.98 6.31 -8.31
CA TYR A 119 -0.79 6.66 -7.53
C TYR A 119 -1.08 7.65 -6.40
N ASP A 120 -1.96 8.65 -6.63
CA ASP A 120 -2.37 9.60 -5.57
C ASP A 120 -3.10 8.89 -4.42
N LEU A 121 -3.89 7.84 -4.71
CA LEU A 121 -4.51 7.02 -3.66
C LEU A 121 -3.46 6.22 -2.89
N SER A 122 -2.57 5.51 -3.57
CA SER A 122 -1.50 4.74 -2.92
C SER A 122 -0.58 5.65 -2.10
N TYR A 123 -0.20 6.82 -2.61
CA TYR A 123 0.52 7.83 -1.83
C TYR A 123 -0.17 8.15 -0.50
N GLY A 124 -1.50 8.29 -0.53
CA GLY A 124 -2.28 8.53 0.69
C GLY A 124 -2.24 7.37 1.67
N VAL A 125 -2.22 6.13 1.16
CA VAL A 125 -2.10 4.90 1.99
C VAL A 125 -0.75 4.87 2.70
N GLU A 126 0.37 5.07 1.96
CA GLU A 126 1.72 5.07 2.54
C GLU A 126 1.91 6.14 3.62
N ILE A 127 1.48 7.38 3.33
CA ILE A 127 1.52 8.46 4.34
C ILE A 127 0.71 8.09 5.58
N HIS A 128 -0.43 7.43 5.42
CA HIS A 128 -1.24 6.99 6.56
C HIS A 128 -0.56 5.86 7.34
N ALA A 129 0.08 4.90 6.65
CA ALA A 129 0.85 3.84 7.28
C ALA A 129 2.00 4.43 8.11
N ALA A 130 2.83 5.29 7.54
CA ALA A 130 3.90 5.98 8.24
C ALA A 130 3.40 6.72 9.49
N GLN A 131 2.31 7.48 9.39
CA GLN A 131 1.71 8.19 10.54
C GLN A 131 1.17 7.23 11.61
N THR A 132 0.76 6.04 11.22
CA THR A 132 0.28 5.01 12.15
C THR A 132 1.43 4.41 12.94
N TYR A 133 2.56 4.14 12.29
CA TYR A 133 3.79 3.67 12.93
C TYR A 133 4.42 4.74 13.83
N ASP A 134 4.48 5.98 13.37
CA ASP A 134 4.96 7.12 14.18
C ASP A 134 4.19 7.24 15.51
N LYS A 135 2.86 7.19 15.47
CA LYS A 135 2.02 7.20 16.68
C LYS A 135 2.23 6.00 17.61
N PHE A 136 2.57 4.83 17.06
CA PHE A 136 2.90 3.67 17.87
C PHE A 136 4.24 3.86 18.57
N LEU A 137 5.23 4.42 17.88
CA LEU A 137 6.57 4.69 18.39
C LEU A 137 6.59 5.78 19.48
N ASP A 138 5.60 6.67 19.53
CA ASP A 138 5.44 7.65 20.64
C ASP A 138 5.42 6.98 22.04
N ASN A 139 4.98 5.71 22.12
CA ASN A 139 4.81 4.98 23.37
C ASN A 139 5.52 3.62 23.42
N ASN A 140 6.22 3.25 22.35
CA ASN A 140 6.88 1.96 22.22
C ASN A 140 8.25 2.15 21.56
N GLU A 141 9.22 1.34 21.96
CA GLU A 141 10.51 1.26 21.31
C GLU A 141 10.54 -0.02 20.44
N ASP A 142 10.59 0.11 19.14
CA ASP A 142 10.70 -0.98 18.18
C ASP A 142 11.46 -0.49 16.93
N GLU A 143 12.76 -0.80 16.89
CA GLU A 143 13.67 -0.37 15.82
C GLU A 143 13.19 -0.83 14.44
N ARG A 144 12.57 -2.01 14.35
CA ARG A 144 12.07 -2.51 13.05
C ARG A 144 10.81 -1.74 12.59
N ILE A 145 9.94 -1.32 13.50
CA ILE A 145 8.80 -0.44 13.14
C ILE A 145 9.30 0.95 12.70
N GLU A 146 10.39 1.45 13.29
CA GLU A 146 11.00 2.70 12.85
C GLU A 146 11.54 2.60 11.42
N GLU A 147 12.28 1.52 11.08
CA GLU A 147 12.73 1.24 9.73
C GLU A 147 11.56 1.12 8.73
N ILE A 148 10.50 0.39 9.10
CA ILE A 148 9.28 0.26 8.27
C ILE A 148 8.64 1.62 8.03
N MET A 149 8.52 2.46 9.05
CA MET A 149 8.00 3.82 8.90
C MET A 149 8.81 4.65 7.89
N GLU A 150 10.14 4.53 7.91
CA GLU A 150 11.00 5.21 6.94
C GLU A 150 10.81 4.68 5.52
N ASP A 151 10.62 3.36 5.36
CA ASP A 151 10.32 2.72 4.09
C ASP A 151 8.98 3.24 3.51
N GLU A 152 7.93 3.38 4.33
CA GLU A 152 6.63 3.94 3.89
C GLU A 152 6.77 5.39 3.39
N LEU A 153 7.54 6.21 4.08
CA LEU A 153 7.82 7.58 3.62
C LEU A 153 8.59 7.59 2.29
N LYS A 154 9.50 6.65 2.09
CA LYS A 154 10.22 6.48 0.83
C LYS A 154 9.28 6.03 -0.29
N HIS A 155 8.40 5.04 -0.06
CA HIS A 155 7.39 4.61 -1.02
C HIS A 155 6.47 5.76 -1.43
N ALA A 156 6.02 6.57 -0.46
CA ALA A 156 5.23 7.77 -0.75
C ALA A 156 5.98 8.74 -1.68
N TYR A 157 7.27 8.98 -1.45
CA TYR A 157 8.09 9.84 -2.31
C TYR A 157 8.24 9.26 -3.73
N GLU A 158 8.48 7.96 -3.85
CA GLU A 158 8.61 7.25 -5.14
C GLU A 158 7.31 7.32 -5.95
N LEU A 159 6.15 7.20 -5.30
CA LEU A 159 4.84 7.38 -5.93
C LEU A 159 4.62 8.81 -6.45
N LEU A 160 5.10 9.84 -5.74
CA LEU A 160 5.06 11.22 -6.24
C LEU A 160 5.94 11.37 -7.50
N ASN A 161 7.13 10.77 -7.52
CA ASN A 161 7.98 10.75 -8.71
C ASN A 161 7.29 10.04 -9.88
N ALA A 162 6.63 8.90 -9.63
CA ALA A 162 5.85 8.19 -10.65
C ALA A 162 4.71 9.05 -11.23
N ILE A 163 4.01 9.84 -10.40
CA ILE A 163 3.00 10.81 -10.86
C ILE A 163 3.62 11.86 -11.79
N GLU A 164 4.86 12.30 -11.50
CA GLU A 164 5.55 13.29 -12.31
C GLU A 164 5.97 12.73 -13.68
N LEU A 165 6.43 11.49 -13.74
CA LEU A 165 6.83 10.82 -14.96
C LEU A 165 5.67 10.61 -15.94
N LEU A 166 4.44 10.53 -15.46
CA LEU A 166 3.24 10.36 -16.27
C LEU A 166 2.68 11.69 -16.85
N LYS A 167 3.46 12.75 -16.88
CA LYS A 167 3.04 14.06 -17.47
C LYS A 167 3.03 14.03 -19.01
#